data_504a40c5b7931bc410edee2aa11c0b6d
#
_entry.id   504a40c5b7931bc410edee2aa11c0b6d
#
_cell.length_a   1.000
_cell.length_b   1.000
_cell.length_c   1.000
_cell.angle_alpha   90.00
_cell.angle_beta   90.00
_cell.angle_gamma   90.00
#
_symmetry.space_group_name_H-M   'P 1'
#
loop_
_entity.id
_entity.type
_entity.pdbx_description
1 polymer ?
#
loop_
_entity_poly.entity_id
_entity_poly.type
_entity_poly.pdbx_seq_one_letter_code
_entity_poly.pdbx_strand_id
1 'polypeptide(L)'
;MNYRIDNLQYCKWSREIFEINNKAGLNAVHVTLVYHEDYEELQQRIKEWNKHFEENKDLIFLGNNYKDITKAKEENKTAIFFGFQNCSPIEDDINLIEKVHGLGCRFMQLSLIHI
;
A
#
# COMPACT_ATOMS: atom_id res chain seq x y z
N MET A 1 9.83 -16.69 14.39
CA MET A 1 8.86 -16.65 13.29
C MET A 1 9.38 -15.71 12.20
N ASN A 2 9.50 -16.22 10.98
CA ASN A 2 10.06 -15.44 9.88
C ASN A 2 8.94 -14.81 9.05
N TYR A 3 9.12 -13.52 8.72
CA TYR A 3 8.20 -12.79 7.85
C TYR A 3 8.91 -12.46 6.55
N ARG A 4 8.17 -12.48 5.45
CA ARG A 4 8.66 -12.04 4.14
C ARG A 4 7.95 -10.76 3.77
N ILE A 5 8.73 -9.70 3.57
CA ILE A 5 8.20 -8.36 3.31
C ILE A 5 8.88 -7.79 2.09
N ASP A 6 8.09 -7.30 1.14
CA ASP A 6 8.61 -6.53 0.02
C ASP A 6 8.39 -5.05 0.32
N ASN A 7 9.46 -4.32 0.50
CA ASN A 7 9.41 -2.94 0.92
C ASN A 7 8.90 -1.97 -0.15
N LEU A 8 8.79 -2.43 -1.38
CA LEU A 8 8.27 -1.59 -2.46
C LEU A 8 7.88 -2.42 -3.67
N GLN A 9 6.61 -2.34 -4.06
CA GLN A 9 6.14 -2.89 -5.32
C GLN A 9 5.37 -1.82 -6.09
N TYR A 10 5.62 -1.76 -7.38
CA TYR A 10 4.85 -0.94 -8.30
C TYR A 10 4.71 -1.68 -9.60
N CYS A 11 3.48 -2.04 -9.94
CA CYS A 11 3.19 -2.82 -11.13
C CYS A 11 1.72 -2.63 -11.52
N LYS A 12 1.32 -3.30 -12.58
CA LYS A 12 -0.07 -3.31 -12.99
C LYS A 12 -0.79 -4.39 -12.19
N TRP A 13 -1.52 -3.96 -11.17
CA TRP A 13 -2.12 -4.86 -10.20
C TRP A 13 -3.27 -5.69 -10.78
N SER A 14 -3.30 -6.96 -10.44
CA SER A 14 -4.33 -7.89 -10.86
C SER A 14 -4.39 -9.06 -9.87
N ARG A 15 -5.44 -9.87 -9.96
CA ARG A 15 -5.53 -11.07 -9.12
C ARG A 15 -4.34 -12.01 -9.32
N GLU A 16 -3.84 -12.12 -10.53
CA GLU A 16 -2.68 -12.95 -10.82
C GLU A 16 -1.46 -12.53 -10.00
N ILE A 17 -1.21 -11.21 -9.89
CA ILE A 17 -0.11 -10.67 -9.08
C ILE A 17 -0.32 -11.03 -7.62
N PHE A 18 -1.54 -10.90 -7.11
CA PHE A 18 -1.84 -11.24 -5.72
C PHE A 18 -1.64 -12.72 -5.44
N GLU A 19 -2.00 -13.59 -6.39
CA GLU A 19 -1.77 -15.02 -6.26
C GLU A 19 -0.28 -15.36 -6.27
N ILE A 20 0.51 -14.69 -7.09
CA ILE A 20 1.96 -14.88 -7.14
C ILE A 20 2.60 -14.48 -5.81
N ASN A 21 2.21 -13.32 -5.26
CA ASN A 21 2.70 -12.86 -3.97
C ASN A 21 2.33 -13.84 -2.85
N ASN A 22 1.13 -14.38 -2.90
CA ASN A 22 0.67 -15.35 -1.90
C ASN A 22 1.48 -16.65 -1.99
N LYS A 23 1.71 -17.16 -3.20
CA LYS A 23 2.50 -18.38 -3.40
C LYS A 23 3.96 -18.19 -2.98
N ALA A 24 4.48 -16.98 -3.15
CA ALA A 24 5.85 -16.66 -2.73
C ALA A 24 5.97 -16.52 -1.21
N GLY A 25 4.85 -16.52 -0.49
CA GLY A 25 4.84 -16.40 0.95
C GLY A 25 5.06 -15.00 1.48
N LEU A 26 4.76 -13.98 0.66
CA LEU A 26 4.88 -12.59 1.09
C LEU A 26 3.79 -12.25 2.10
N ASN A 27 4.21 -11.77 3.27
CA ASN A 27 3.31 -11.42 4.37
C ASN A 27 2.90 -9.95 4.31
N ALA A 28 3.76 -9.10 3.79
CA ALA A 28 3.48 -7.67 3.67
C ALA A 28 4.14 -7.10 2.43
N VAL A 29 3.47 -6.15 1.80
CA VAL A 29 3.96 -5.46 0.61
C VAL A 29 3.65 -3.98 0.76
N HIS A 30 4.66 -3.12 0.57
CA HIS A 30 4.47 -1.68 0.47
C HIS A 30 4.21 -1.35 -1.00
N VAL A 31 3.05 -0.79 -1.30
CA VAL A 31 2.69 -0.44 -2.67
C VAL A 31 2.72 1.07 -2.85
N THR A 32 3.24 1.51 -3.99
CA THR A 32 3.25 2.92 -4.35
C THR A 32 1.93 3.28 -5.00
N LEU A 33 1.19 4.21 -4.40
CA LEU A 33 -0.07 4.67 -4.97
C LEU A 33 0.14 5.75 -6.03
N VAL A 34 1.05 6.68 -5.76
CA VAL A 34 1.29 7.81 -6.64
C VAL A 34 2.77 8.18 -6.65
N TYR A 35 3.21 8.84 -7.74
CA TYR A 35 4.55 9.41 -7.87
C TYR A 35 4.55 10.92 -7.76
N HIS A 36 3.77 11.58 -8.62
CA HIS A 36 3.74 13.04 -8.73
C HIS A 36 2.31 13.58 -8.66
N GLU A 37 1.34 12.68 -8.52
CA GLU A 37 -0.07 13.04 -8.50
C GLU A 37 -0.41 13.77 -7.19
N ASP A 38 -1.46 14.57 -7.24
CA ASP A 38 -1.92 15.32 -6.09
C ASP A 38 -2.85 14.52 -5.18
N TYR A 39 -3.41 15.20 -4.18
CA TYR A 39 -4.29 14.56 -3.20
C TYR A 39 -5.56 13.97 -3.84
N GLU A 40 -6.12 14.65 -4.84
CA GLU A 40 -7.33 14.16 -5.51
C GLU A 40 -7.06 12.85 -6.24
N GLU A 41 -5.93 12.78 -6.96
CA GLU A 41 -5.55 11.56 -7.67
C GLU A 41 -5.21 10.43 -6.71
N LEU A 42 -4.64 10.75 -5.56
CA LEU A 42 -4.40 9.78 -4.50
C LEU A 42 -5.73 9.13 -4.07
N GLN A 43 -6.77 9.93 -3.90
CA GLN A 43 -8.08 9.41 -3.52
C GLN A 43 -8.63 8.45 -4.59
N GLN A 44 -8.39 8.74 -5.87
CA GLN A 44 -8.81 7.85 -6.96
C GLN A 44 -8.07 6.51 -6.89
N ARG A 45 -6.77 6.54 -6.62
CA ARG A 45 -5.99 5.31 -6.48
C ARG A 45 -6.49 4.46 -5.32
N ILE A 46 -6.86 5.09 -4.21
CA ILE A 46 -7.39 4.40 -3.05
C ILE A 46 -8.73 3.74 -3.36
N LYS A 47 -9.58 4.39 -4.15
CA LYS A 47 -10.83 3.79 -4.59
C LYS A 47 -10.59 2.53 -5.42
N GLU A 48 -9.60 2.57 -6.31
CA GLU A 48 -9.22 1.40 -7.11
C GLU A 48 -8.75 0.25 -6.21
N TRP A 49 -7.97 0.57 -5.17
CA TRP A 49 -7.48 -0.42 -4.22
C TRP A 49 -8.61 -0.99 -3.36
N ASN A 50 -9.59 -0.18 -2.97
CA ASN A 50 -10.75 -0.68 -2.24
C ASN A 50 -11.49 -1.74 -3.07
N LYS A 51 -11.57 -1.54 -4.36
CA LYS A 51 -12.15 -2.52 -5.27
C LYS A 51 -11.32 -3.81 -5.30
N HIS A 52 -9.98 -3.68 -5.37
CA HIS A 52 -9.10 -4.85 -5.33
C HIS A 52 -9.28 -5.63 -4.01
N PHE A 53 -9.39 -4.94 -2.89
CA PHE A 53 -9.60 -5.59 -1.60
C PHE A 53 -10.93 -6.35 -1.58
N GLU A 54 -11.97 -5.76 -2.14
CA GLU A 54 -13.28 -6.40 -2.18
C GLU A 54 -13.28 -7.65 -3.04
N GLU A 55 -12.64 -7.59 -4.20
CA GLU A 55 -12.59 -8.69 -5.15
C GLU A 55 -11.61 -9.80 -4.74
N ASN A 56 -10.63 -9.50 -3.88
CA ASN A 56 -9.56 -10.42 -3.52
C ASN A 56 -9.40 -10.60 -2.01
N LYS A 57 -10.48 -10.61 -1.27
CA LYS A 57 -10.48 -10.76 0.19
C LYS A 57 -9.77 -12.02 0.67
N ASP A 58 -9.72 -13.04 -0.17
CA ASP A 58 -9.06 -14.30 0.14
C ASP A 58 -7.54 -14.22 0.07
N LEU A 59 -6.99 -13.19 -0.58
CA LEU A 59 -5.57 -13.06 -0.83
C LEU A 59 -4.92 -11.84 -0.14
N ILE A 60 -5.62 -10.73 -0.04
CA ILE A 60 -5.06 -9.47 0.44
C ILE A 60 -5.99 -8.73 1.40
N PHE A 61 -5.42 -7.84 2.20
CA PHE A 61 -6.18 -6.90 3.02
C PHE A 61 -5.32 -5.67 3.32
N LEU A 62 -5.95 -4.58 3.74
CA LEU A 62 -5.22 -3.35 4.05
C LEU A 62 -4.47 -3.49 5.37
N GLY A 63 -3.17 -3.25 5.35
CA GLY A 63 -2.33 -3.24 6.53
C GLY A 63 -2.23 -1.86 7.13
N ASN A 64 -2.33 -1.76 8.44
CA ASN A 64 -2.25 -0.50 9.16
C ASN A 64 -1.09 -0.45 10.16
N ASN A 65 -0.69 -1.59 10.71
CA ASN A 65 0.41 -1.65 11.68
C ASN A 65 1.05 -3.05 11.65
N TYR A 66 2.08 -3.24 12.49
CA TYR A 66 2.83 -4.49 12.48
C TYR A 66 1.99 -5.72 12.86
N LYS A 67 0.91 -5.54 13.59
CA LYS A 67 0.03 -6.65 13.97
C LYS A 67 -0.65 -7.26 12.75
N ASP A 68 -0.86 -6.45 11.72
CA ASP A 68 -1.45 -6.93 10.47
C ASP A 68 -0.50 -7.85 9.72
N ILE A 69 0.82 -7.68 9.90
CA ILE A 69 1.80 -8.59 9.31
C ILE A 69 1.67 -9.98 9.93
N THR A 70 1.54 -10.04 11.25
CA THR A 70 1.31 -11.30 11.96
C THR A 70 0.01 -11.95 11.52
N LYS A 71 -1.06 -11.15 11.42
CA LYS A 71 -2.35 -11.62 10.96
C LYS A 71 -2.29 -12.19 9.54
N ALA A 72 -1.54 -11.52 8.65
CA ALA A 72 -1.37 -11.98 7.28
C ALA A 72 -0.72 -13.36 7.25
N LYS A 73 0.31 -13.57 8.06
CA LYS A 73 0.98 -14.86 8.12
C LYS A 73 0.06 -15.96 8.64
N GLU A 74 -0.70 -15.66 9.69
CA GLU A 74 -1.62 -16.63 10.29
C GLU A 74 -2.76 -17.01 9.32
N GLU A 75 -3.25 -16.06 8.55
CA GLU A 75 -4.37 -16.29 7.62
C GLU A 75 -3.91 -16.65 6.21
N ASN A 76 -2.60 -16.73 5.98
CA ASN A 76 -2.01 -17.01 4.67
C ASN A 76 -2.46 -15.99 3.60
N LYS A 77 -2.40 -14.72 3.96
CA LYS A 77 -2.72 -13.60 3.10
C LYS A 77 -1.55 -12.63 3.03
N THR A 78 -1.67 -11.59 2.22
CA THR A 78 -0.67 -10.53 2.12
C THR A 78 -1.29 -9.22 2.61
N ALA A 79 -0.67 -8.58 3.59
CA ALA A 79 -1.07 -7.25 4.04
C ALA A 79 -0.51 -6.20 3.08
N ILE A 80 -1.36 -5.34 2.57
CA ILE A 80 -0.98 -4.28 1.63
C ILE A 80 -0.87 -2.97 2.40
N PHE A 81 0.33 -2.37 2.39
CA PHE A 81 0.58 -1.10 3.05
C PHE A 81 0.68 0.01 2.00
N PHE A 82 -0.13 1.03 2.14
CA PHE A 82 -0.14 2.16 1.22
C PHE A 82 1.00 3.14 1.48
N GLY A 83 1.54 3.69 0.43
CA GLY A 83 2.53 4.74 0.51
C GLY A 83 2.71 5.44 -0.83
N PHE A 84 3.63 6.40 -0.88
CA PHE A 84 3.94 7.08 -2.12
C PHE A 84 5.40 7.51 -2.14
N GLN A 85 5.96 7.66 -3.36
CA GLN A 85 7.36 7.93 -3.57
C GLN A 85 7.72 9.41 -3.67
N ASN A 86 6.73 10.27 -3.51
CA ASN A 86 6.91 11.71 -3.57
C ASN A 86 5.82 12.31 -2.68
N CYS A 87 6.13 13.40 -2.00
CA CYS A 87 5.17 14.03 -1.10
C CYS A 87 4.15 14.93 -1.81
N SER A 88 4.02 14.83 -3.13
CA SER A 88 3.08 15.63 -3.91
C SER A 88 1.63 15.57 -3.42
N PRO A 89 1.11 14.42 -2.90
CA PRO A 89 -0.26 14.41 -2.38
C PRO A 89 -0.52 15.35 -1.20
N ILE A 90 0.54 15.77 -0.50
CA ILE A 90 0.41 16.71 0.62
C ILE A 90 0.31 18.15 0.12
N GLU A 91 0.81 18.38 -1.09
CA GLU A 91 0.84 19.72 -1.71
C GLU A 91 1.60 20.68 -0.80
N ASP A 92 1.09 21.88 -0.57
CA ASP A 92 1.69 22.85 0.36
C ASP A 92 0.95 22.92 1.69
N ASP A 93 0.11 21.93 1.98
CA ASP A 93 -0.74 21.92 3.16
C ASP A 93 -0.40 20.75 4.06
N ILE A 94 0.30 21.03 5.18
CA ILE A 94 0.69 19.99 6.13
C ILE A 94 -0.52 19.31 6.80
N ASN A 95 -1.69 19.93 6.76
CA ASN A 95 -2.90 19.32 7.31
C ASN A 95 -3.33 18.10 6.49
N LEU A 96 -2.88 17.99 5.25
CA LEU A 96 -3.16 16.83 4.42
C LEU A 96 -2.43 15.57 4.93
N ILE A 97 -1.36 15.72 5.71
CA ILE A 97 -0.64 14.58 6.30
C ILE A 97 -1.60 13.75 7.15
N GLU A 98 -2.38 14.39 7.99
CA GLU A 98 -3.35 13.71 8.83
C GLU A 98 -4.44 13.02 7.99
N LYS A 99 -4.87 13.68 6.93
CA LYS A 99 -5.89 13.13 6.03
C LYS A 99 -5.39 11.89 5.29
N VAL A 100 -4.15 11.94 4.75
CA VAL A 100 -3.61 10.77 4.05
C VAL A 100 -3.35 9.62 5.02
N HIS A 101 -2.97 9.90 6.25
CA HIS A 101 -2.85 8.86 7.27
C HIS A 101 -4.21 8.22 7.53
N GLY A 102 -5.28 9.01 7.61
CA GLY A 102 -6.64 8.51 7.78
C GLY A 102 -7.11 7.64 6.63
N LEU A 103 -6.56 7.85 5.43
CA LEU A 103 -6.88 7.03 4.25
C LEU A 103 -6.12 5.69 4.23
N GLY A 104 -5.20 5.48 5.16
CA GLY A 104 -4.46 4.24 5.26
C GLY A 104 -3.02 4.32 4.80
N CYS A 105 -2.53 5.50 4.41
CA CYS A 105 -1.14 5.65 3.98
C CYS A 105 -0.20 5.57 5.18
N ARG A 106 0.82 4.73 5.09
CA ARG A 106 1.77 4.47 6.18
C ARG A 106 3.22 4.74 5.81
N PHE A 107 3.51 4.89 4.52
CA PHE A 107 4.86 5.16 4.02
C PHE A 107 4.85 6.41 3.17
N MET A 108 5.85 7.25 3.37
CA MET A 108 6.03 8.47 2.58
C MET A 108 7.51 8.66 2.32
N GLN A 109 7.89 8.62 1.05
CA GLN A 109 9.26 8.85 0.64
C GLN A 109 9.38 10.26 0.09
N LEU A 110 10.43 10.97 0.51
CA LEU A 110 10.73 12.26 -0.09
C LEU A 110 11.17 12.06 -1.54
N SER A 111 11.10 13.13 -2.34
CA SER A 111 11.37 13.03 -3.76
C SER A 111 12.71 12.36 -4.06
N LEU A 112 12.74 11.49 -5.06
CA LEU A 112 13.97 10.86 -5.54
C LEU A 112 14.85 11.82 -6.34
N ILE A 113 14.30 12.93 -6.80
CA ILE A 113 14.96 13.83 -7.74
C ILE A 113 15.42 15.13 -7.09
N HIS A 114 14.70 15.60 -6.08
CA HIS A 114 14.91 16.90 -5.44
C HIS A 114 15.50 16.74 -4.04
N ILE A 115 16.60 16.11 -3.96
CA ILE A 115 17.29 15.92 -2.68
C ILE A 115 18.18 17.12 -2.37
#